data_90909e5f0c6500a13dd195b8b2527dbb
#
_entry.id   90909e5f0c6500a13dd195b8b2527dbb
#
_cell.length_a   1.000
_cell.length_b   1.000
_cell.length_c   1.000
_cell.angle_alpha   90.00
_cell.angle_beta   90.00
_cell.angle_gamma   90.00
#
_symmetry.space_group_name_H-M   'P 1'
#
loop_
_entity.id
_entity.type
_entity.pdbx_description
1 polymer ?
#
loop_
_entity_poly.entity_id
_entity_poly.type
_entity_poly.pdbx_seq_one_letter_code
_entity_poly.pdbx_strand_id
1 'polypeptide(L)'
;MKIGVLGATGETGASIVNGLLEHPHPFLRQEITAFTRPSSLQSSANEALRTRGINVQPLDLTSDPAALATALAGLETLVSAVNFTGLASEPALATAAKAAGIARFVPCFFAPIAPPKGVLSLRDIKEDNLNHIKKLRLPYTILDIGWWYQLTLPLLPSKRNAYAHVGGPDLIVGDGATRFAQTHLDDVGRLLALAVLDPRTLNRSVFGFGALTSQTEVFDLLERLSGETIERAYIDAQTVTTTCEVLSVADLALGSPEWFKRAQFEYWNSWGLRRDNTPEMAAYLGYLDARELYPDFEPRTLEEYAKEVLAGEAKGVYAEMKATVAAGTNS
;
A
#
# COMPACT_ATOMS: atom_id res chain seq x y z
N MET A 1 14.38 19.67 -3.60
CA MET A 1 13.91 18.92 -2.39
C MET A 1 14.60 17.58 -2.39
N LYS A 2 15.29 17.25 -1.30
CA LYS A 2 15.99 15.97 -1.12
C LYS A 2 15.04 14.97 -0.48
N ILE A 3 14.73 13.90 -1.21
CA ILE A 3 13.76 12.89 -0.78
C ILE A 3 14.46 11.55 -0.57
N GLY A 4 14.31 10.98 0.62
CA GLY A 4 14.67 9.59 0.91
C GLY A 4 13.47 8.67 0.76
N VAL A 5 13.63 7.53 0.10
CA VAL A 5 12.60 6.49 -0.01
C VAL A 5 13.16 5.17 0.51
N LEU A 6 12.65 4.71 1.63
CA LEU A 6 12.93 3.38 2.17
C LEU A 6 11.98 2.36 1.57
N GLY A 7 12.50 1.22 1.09
CA GLY A 7 11.71 0.20 0.42
C GLY A 7 11.42 0.51 -1.06
N ALA A 8 12.24 1.32 -1.71
CA ALA A 8 12.10 1.80 -3.09
C ALA A 8 11.96 0.70 -4.16
N THR A 9 12.38 -0.53 -3.87
CA THR A 9 12.29 -1.69 -4.79
C THR A 9 11.05 -2.55 -4.57
N GLY A 10 10.26 -2.29 -3.51
CA GLY A 10 8.98 -2.96 -3.27
C GLY A 10 7.87 -2.39 -4.15
N GLU A 11 6.69 -2.99 -4.16
CA GLU A 11 5.57 -2.59 -5.02
C GLU A 11 5.19 -1.11 -4.82
N THR A 12 4.88 -0.72 -3.60
CA THR A 12 4.56 0.67 -3.26
C THR A 12 5.75 1.61 -3.47
N GLY A 13 6.95 1.19 -3.06
CA GLY A 13 8.15 2.01 -3.18
C GLY A 13 8.54 2.29 -4.64
N ALA A 14 8.40 1.29 -5.51
CA ALA A 14 8.64 1.47 -6.95
C ALA A 14 7.63 2.44 -7.59
N SER A 15 6.36 2.33 -7.22
CA SER A 15 5.33 3.30 -7.63
C SER A 15 5.69 4.71 -7.17
N ILE A 16 6.11 4.87 -5.90
CA ILE A 16 6.52 6.16 -5.35
C ILE A 16 7.69 6.76 -6.13
N VAL A 17 8.73 5.96 -6.38
CA VAL A 17 9.88 6.41 -7.18
C VAL A 17 9.45 6.84 -8.58
N ASN A 18 8.58 6.07 -9.23
CA ASN A 18 8.04 6.42 -10.54
C ASN A 18 7.28 7.75 -10.49
N GLY A 19 6.34 7.90 -9.58
CA GLY A 19 5.56 9.12 -9.44
C GLY A 19 6.41 10.37 -9.17
N LEU A 20 7.47 10.24 -8.37
CA LEU A 20 8.41 11.33 -8.11
C LEU A 20 9.22 11.71 -9.36
N LEU A 21 9.67 10.73 -10.16
CA LEU A 21 10.44 10.96 -11.38
C LEU A 21 9.59 11.52 -12.52
N GLU A 22 8.35 11.09 -12.64
CA GLU A 22 7.43 11.49 -13.71
C GLU A 22 6.79 12.84 -13.45
N HIS A 23 6.73 13.27 -12.20
CA HIS A 23 6.11 14.54 -11.84
C HIS A 23 6.82 15.72 -12.52
N PRO A 24 6.07 16.68 -13.14
CA PRO A 24 6.67 17.77 -13.90
C PRO A 24 7.48 18.76 -13.08
N HIS A 25 7.28 18.79 -11.76
CA HIS A 25 7.95 19.74 -10.87
C HIS A 25 9.45 19.45 -10.77
N PRO A 26 10.32 20.39 -11.20
CA PRO A 26 11.74 20.11 -11.36
C PRO A 26 12.46 19.75 -10.05
N PHE A 27 11.96 20.20 -8.91
CA PHE A 27 12.59 19.92 -7.60
C PHE A 27 12.42 18.48 -7.14
N LEU A 28 11.45 17.70 -7.66
CA LEU A 28 11.29 16.30 -7.28
C LEU A 28 12.29 15.36 -7.95
N ARG A 29 12.74 15.70 -9.15
CA ARG A 29 13.60 14.83 -9.96
C ARG A 29 15.07 14.83 -9.53
N GLN A 30 15.53 15.84 -8.77
CA GLN A 30 16.95 16.13 -8.69
C GLN A 30 17.71 15.35 -7.61
N GLU A 31 17.07 14.92 -6.51
CA GLU A 31 17.80 14.31 -5.41
C GLU A 31 16.94 13.22 -4.70
N ILE A 32 16.66 12.13 -5.41
CA ILE A 32 16.02 10.95 -4.80
C ILE A 32 17.12 10.01 -4.31
N THR A 33 17.05 9.65 -3.03
CA THR A 33 17.87 8.61 -2.43
C THR A 33 17.01 7.41 -2.06
N ALA A 34 17.27 6.26 -2.66
CA ALA A 34 16.67 5.00 -2.30
C ALA A 34 17.48 4.33 -1.18
N PHE A 35 16.84 4.06 -0.05
CA PHE A 35 17.48 3.32 1.04
C PHE A 35 17.11 1.84 0.96
N THR A 36 18.13 1.00 1.10
CA THR A 36 18.01 -0.44 1.03
C THR A 36 18.78 -1.13 2.16
N ARG A 37 18.39 -2.34 2.51
CA ARG A 37 19.17 -3.14 3.48
C ARG A 37 20.57 -3.39 2.94
N PRO A 38 21.61 -3.40 3.79
CA PRO A 38 22.98 -3.68 3.36
C PRO A 38 23.12 -4.96 2.52
N SER A 39 22.42 -6.04 2.91
CA SER A 39 22.38 -7.32 2.20
C SER A 39 21.77 -7.25 0.79
N SER A 40 20.96 -6.23 0.49
CA SER A 40 20.30 -6.05 -0.81
C SER A 40 20.96 -4.99 -1.69
N LEU A 41 22.04 -4.35 -1.22
CA LEU A 41 22.65 -3.19 -1.89
C LEU A 41 23.05 -3.46 -3.34
N GLN A 42 23.49 -4.69 -3.64
CA GLN A 42 23.94 -5.12 -4.96
C GLN A 42 22.88 -5.90 -5.76
N SER A 43 21.60 -5.84 -5.35
CA SER A 43 20.54 -6.51 -6.08
C SER A 43 20.29 -5.87 -7.46
N SER A 44 19.81 -6.67 -8.42
CA SER A 44 19.44 -6.19 -9.75
C SER A 44 18.39 -5.06 -9.71
N ALA A 45 17.48 -5.11 -8.76
CA ALA A 45 16.48 -4.06 -8.56
C ALA A 45 17.12 -2.72 -8.14
N ASN A 46 18.13 -2.75 -7.28
CA ASN A 46 18.88 -1.56 -6.89
C ASN A 46 19.79 -1.05 -8.03
N GLU A 47 20.31 -1.94 -8.86
CA GLU A 47 21.08 -1.54 -10.04
C GLU A 47 20.17 -0.84 -11.08
N ALA A 48 18.96 -1.34 -11.26
CA ALA A 48 17.96 -0.65 -12.11
C ALA A 48 17.63 0.76 -11.60
N LEU A 49 17.60 0.99 -10.28
CA LEU A 49 17.42 2.34 -9.73
C LEU A 49 18.62 3.24 -10.03
N ARG A 50 19.87 2.74 -9.90
CA ARG A 50 21.09 3.50 -10.25
C ARG A 50 21.13 3.89 -11.73
N THR A 51 20.74 2.97 -12.62
CA THR A 51 20.65 3.24 -14.07
C THR A 51 19.69 4.38 -14.38
N ARG A 52 18.66 4.58 -13.53
CA ARG A 52 17.71 5.70 -13.63
C ARG A 52 18.19 6.98 -12.96
N GLY A 53 19.44 7.03 -12.48
CA GLY A 53 20.03 8.20 -11.82
C GLY A 53 19.67 8.36 -10.35
N ILE A 54 19.10 7.33 -9.72
CA ILE A 54 18.74 7.36 -8.31
C ILE A 54 19.94 6.98 -7.45
N ASN A 55 20.23 7.78 -6.43
CA ASN A 55 21.24 7.46 -5.45
C ASN A 55 20.75 6.28 -4.57
N VAL A 56 21.49 5.16 -4.54
CA VAL A 56 21.14 3.99 -3.72
C VAL A 56 22.13 3.86 -2.58
N GLN A 57 21.61 3.96 -1.35
CA GLN A 57 22.42 3.88 -0.14
C GLN A 57 21.95 2.77 0.81
N PRO A 58 22.87 2.15 1.55
CA PRO A 58 22.49 1.20 2.59
C PRO A 58 21.89 1.92 3.79
N LEU A 59 20.84 1.35 4.40
CA LEU A 59 20.30 1.75 5.68
C LEU A 59 19.91 0.50 6.46
N ASP A 60 20.59 0.28 7.57
CA ASP A 60 20.29 -0.81 8.48
C ASP A 60 19.45 -0.26 9.65
N LEU A 61 18.16 -0.58 9.67
CA LEU A 61 17.21 -0.13 10.70
C LEU A 61 17.51 -0.71 12.10
N THR A 62 18.43 -1.68 12.20
CA THR A 62 18.90 -2.22 13.50
C THR A 62 20.09 -1.46 14.08
N SER A 63 20.65 -0.51 13.31
CA SER A 63 21.74 0.35 13.78
C SER A 63 21.29 1.26 14.91
N ASP A 64 22.26 1.80 15.65
CA ASP A 64 21.97 2.77 16.70
C ASP A 64 21.30 4.04 16.12
N PRO A 65 20.48 4.76 16.93
CA PRO A 65 19.73 5.92 16.47
C PRO A 65 20.60 7.06 15.91
N ALA A 66 21.83 7.23 16.38
CA ALA A 66 22.72 8.29 15.91
C ALA A 66 23.28 7.96 14.52
N ALA A 67 23.61 6.70 14.27
CA ALA A 67 24.02 6.23 12.94
C ALA A 67 22.88 6.39 11.92
N LEU A 68 21.66 6.03 12.29
CA LEU A 68 20.47 6.24 11.46
C LEU A 68 20.28 7.73 11.16
N ALA A 69 20.35 8.60 12.17
CA ALA A 69 20.19 10.04 11.97
C ALA A 69 21.28 10.62 11.05
N THR A 70 22.52 10.13 11.18
CA THR A 70 23.63 10.53 10.29
C THR A 70 23.36 10.13 8.84
N ALA A 71 22.86 8.91 8.59
CA ALA A 71 22.53 8.42 7.26
C ALA A 71 21.37 9.22 6.60
N LEU A 72 20.48 9.79 7.40
CA LEU A 72 19.36 10.60 6.93
C LEU A 72 19.68 12.10 6.83
N ALA A 73 20.88 12.52 7.25
CA ALA A 73 21.24 13.94 7.29
C ALA A 73 21.14 14.62 5.93
N GLY A 74 20.58 15.82 5.92
CA GLY A 74 20.42 16.63 4.71
C GLY A 74 19.20 16.29 3.85
N LEU A 75 18.44 15.26 4.17
CA LEU A 75 17.13 15.03 3.54
C LEU A 75 16.08 16.01 4.08
N GLU A 76 15.16 16.43 3.24
CA GLU A 76 14.00 17.24 3.62
C GLU A 76 12.74 16.38 3.86
N THR A 77 12.57 15.36 3.02
CA THR A 77 11.44 14.42 3.12
C THR A 77 11.94 12.99 3.19
N LEU A 78 11.36 12.19 4.07
CA LEU A 78 11.61 10.77 4.17
C LEU A 78 10.30 10.00 4.01
N VAL A 79 10.28 9.05 3.07
CA VAL A 79 9.13 8.18 2.80
C VAL A 79 9.48 6.76 3.22
N SER A 80 8.65 6.15 4.04
CA SER A 80 8.73 4.74 4.43
C SER A 80 7.73 3.93 3.62
N ALA A 81 8.22 3.07 2.74
CA ALA A 81 7.43 2.10 1.99
C ALA A 81 7.85 0.67 2.35
N VAL A 82 8.03 0.42 3.64
CA VAL A 82 8.37 -0.89 4.18
C VAL A 82 7.21 -1.88 4.02
N ASN A 83 7.52 -3.17 3.99
CA ASN A 83 6.49 -4.20 4.07
C ASN A 83 5.98 -4.36 5.52
N PHE A 84 4.98 -5.24 5.72
CA PHE A 84 4.36 -5.46 7.04
C PHE A 84 5.37 -5.89 8.13
N THR A 85 6.44 -6.62 7.79
CA THR A 85 7.47 -7.02 8.75
C THR A 85 8.38 -5.84 9.15
N GLY A 86 8.49 -4.83 8.32
CA GLY A 86 9.28 -3.62 8.59
C GLY A 86 8.56 -2.58 9.45
N LEU A 87 7.24 -2.70 9.65
CA LEU A 87 6.45 -1.73 10.43
C LEU A 87 6.94 -1.59 11.88
N ALA A 88 7.45 -2.67 12.48
CA ALA A 88 8.00 -2.65 13.83
C ALA A 88 9.27 -1.76 13.95
N SER A 89 9.96 -1.50 12.86
CA SER A 89 11.16 -0.65 12.83
C SER A 89 10.87 0.84 12.58
N GLU A 90 9.64 1.19 12.19
CA GLU A 90 9.29 2.60 11.91
C GLU A 90 9.45 3.55 13.12
N PRO A 91 9.17 3.17 14.37
CA PRO A 91 9.40 4.06 15.50
C PRO A 91 10.88 4.49 15.64
N ALA A 92 11.82 3.56 15.42
CA ALA A 92 13.25 3.89 15.42
C ALA A 92 13.62 4.81 14.25
N LEU A 93 13.09 4.52 13.05
CA LEU A 93 13.26 5.37 11.87
C LEU A 93 12.71 6.78 12.09
N ALA A 94 11.52 6.91 12.69
CA ALA A 94 10.91 8.21 13.00
C ALA A 94 11.74 9.00 14.02
N THR A 95 12.30 8.32 15.02
CA THR A 95 13.19 8.94 16.02
C THR A 95 14.45 9.47 15.34
N ALA A 96 15.07 8.69 14.47
CA ALA A 96 16.24 9.11 13.69
C ALA A 96 15.90 10.26 12.71
N ALA A 97 14.76 10.19 12.04
CA ALA A 97 14.27 11.24 11.17
C ALA A 97 14.09 12.58 11.92
N LYS A 98 13.56 12.54 13.14
CA LYS A 98 13.45 13.72 14.00
C LYS A 98 14.82 14.28 14.36
N ALA A 99 15.77 13.43 14.75
CA ALA A 99 17.13 13.84 15.08
C ALA A 99 17.89 14.42 13.87
N ALA A 100 17.65 13.88 12.67
CA ALA A 100 18.21 14.39 11.41
C ALA A 100 17.58 15.70 10.91
N GLY A 101 16.51 16.19 11.54
CA GLY A 101 15.84 17.43 11.15
C GLY A 101 14.94 17.29 9.93
N ILE A 102 14.43 16.09 9.63
CA ILE A 102 13.50 15.85 8.51
C ILE A 102 12.28 16.78 8.64
N ALA A 103 11.98 17.52 7.58
CA ALA A 103 10.88 18.46 7.55
C ALA A 103 9.52 17.79 7.27
N ARG A 104 9.52 16.61 6.63
CA ARG A 104 8.31 15.81 6.36
C ARG A 104 8.62 14.31 6.38
N PHE A 105 7.95 13.58 7.25
CA PHE A 105 7.98 12.11 7.26
C PHE A 105 6.67 11.56 6.70
N VAL A 106 6.76 10.62 5.78
CA VAL A 106 5.61 9.88 5.25
C VAL A 106 5.74 8.44 5.71
N PRO A 107 5.05 8.04 6.80
CA PRO A 107 5.10 6.66 7.29
C PRO A 107 4.34 5.72 6.37
N CYS A 108 4.60 4.42 6.51
CA CYS A 108 4.00 3.37 5.68
C CYS A 108 2.51 3.16 6.01
N PHE A 109 1.66 4.03 5.48
CA PHE A 109 0.21 3.83 5.51
C PHE A 109 -0.25 3.16 4.23
N PHE A 110 -0.41 3.82 3.11
CA PHE A 110 -0.74 3.32 1.76
C PHE A 110 -1.73 2.13 1.77
N ALA A 111 -2.84 2.27 2.50
CA ALA A 111 -3.74 1.19 2.85
C ALA A 111 -5.21 1.62 2.72
N PRO A 112 -6.17 0.68 2.85
CA PRO A 112 -7.58 1.01 3.03
C PRO A 112 -7.83 1.86 4.28
N ILE A 113 -8.82 2.73 4.21
CA ILE A 113 -9.35 3.44 5.37
C ILE A 113 -9.99 2.44 6.33
N ALA A 114 -9.67 2.58 7.60
CA ALA A 114 -10.27 1.82 8.69
C ALA A 114 -10.20 2.62 10.00
N PRO A 115 -11.03 2.30 11.00
CA PRO A 115 -10.87 2.85 12.34
C PRO A 115 -9.45 2.66 12.87
N PRO A 116 -8.95 3.60 13.69
CA PRO A 116 -7.55 3.58 14.16
C PRO A 116 -7.17 2.32 14.95
N LYS A 117 -8.13 1.67 15.61
CA LYS A 117 -7.89 0.50 16.47
C LYS A 117 -9.05 -0.49 16.43
N GLY A 118 -8.72 -1.78 16.57
CA GLY A 118 -9.66 -2.86 16.86
C GLY A 118 -10.42 -3.42 15.65
N VAL A 119 -10.05 -3.04 14.43
CA VAL A 119 -10.67 -3.57 13.20
C VAL A 119 -9.65 -4.28 12.32
N LEU A 120 -8.52 -3.64 12.07
CA LEU A 120 -7.41 -4.19 11.27
C LEU A 120 -6.15 -4.21 12.12
N SER A 121 -5.59 -5.39 12.40
CA SER A 121 -4.35 -5.53 13.20
C SER A 121 -3.19 -4.76 12.57
N LEU A 122 -3.07 -4.76 11.24
CA LEU A 122 -2.06 -3.95 10.55
C LEU A 122 -2.29 -2.45 10.74
N ARG A 123 -3.54 -2.01 10.81
CA ARG A 123 -3.88 -0.62 11.08
C ARG A 123 -3.49 -0.24 12.50
N ASP A 124 -3.75 -1.12 13.45
CA ASP A 124 -3.40 -0.93 14.87
C ASP A 124 -1.90 -0.61 15.03
N ILE A 125 -1.02 -1.36 14.35
CA ILE A 125 0.43 -1.13 14.35
C ILE A 125 0.77 0.24 13.74
N LYS A 126 0.15 0.58 12.59
CA LYS A 126 0.40 1.87 11.91
C LYS A 126 -0.03 3.06 12.77
N GLU A 127 -1.14 2.95 13.49
CA GLU A 127 -1.62 4.00 14.39
C GLU A 127 -0.73 4.14 15.63
N ASP A 128 -0.15 3.05 16.15
CA ASP A 128 0.87 3.13 17.21
C ASP A 128 2.11 3.86 16.72
N ASN A 129 2.56 3.58 15.50
CA ASN A 129 3.67 4.29 14.86
C ASN A 129 3.34 5.79 14.67
N LEU A 130 2.13 6.12 14.22
CA LEU A 130 1.68 7.50 14.08
C LEU A 130 1.63 8.23 15.44
N ASN A 131 1.17 7.55 16.48
CA ASN A 131 1.19 8.10 17.84
C ASN A 131 2.62 8.39 18.31
N HIS A 132 3.60 7.53 18.00
CA HIS A 132 5.01 7.77 18.26
C HIS A 132 5.53 9.01 17.49
N ILE A 133 5.22 9.12 16.19
CA ILE A 133 5.56 10.28 15.34
C ILE A 133 5.02 11.58 15.95
N LYS A 134 3.76 11.59 16.39
CA LYS A 134 3.12 12.73 17.04
C LYS A 134 3.79 13.10 18.38
N LYS A 135 4.17 12.11 19.20
CA LYS A 135 4.94 12.34 20.46
C LYS A 135 6.28 13.01 20.20
N LEU A 136 6.96 12.64 19.10
CA LEU A 136 8.20 13.27 18.67
C LEU A 136 8.01 14.69 18.10
N ARG A 137 6.78 15.09 17.80
CA ARG A 137 6.47 16.29 17.01
C ARG A 137 7.26 16.28 15.69
N LEU A 138 7.38 15.12 15.06
CA LEU A 138 7.95 14.99 13.73
C LEU A 138 6.86 15.38 12.72
N PRO A 139 7.08 16.36 11.83
CA PRO A 139 6.07 16.70 10.83
C PRO A 139 5.85 15.52 9.88
N TYR A 140 4.58 15.25 9.54
CA TYR A 140 4.23 14.07 8.78
C TYR A 140 3.17 14.34 7.71
N THR A 141 3.02 13.38 6.80
CA THR A 141 1.85 13.27 5.90
C THR A 141 1.47 11.81 5.81
N ILE A 142 0.21 11.48 6.09
CA ILE A 142 -0.36 10.16 5.84
C ILE A 142 -1.01 10.16 4.46
N LEU A 143 -0.80 9.10 3.68
CA LEU A 143 -1.53 8.85 2.45
C LEU A 143 -2.14 7.44 2.51
N ASP A 144 -3.45 7.37 2.62
CA ASP A 144 -4.24 6.16 2.44
C ASP A 144 -4.90 6.17 1.05
N ILE A 145 -4.97 4.98 0.43
CA ILE A 145 -5.25 4.87 -1.01
C ILE A 145 -6.33 3.82 -1.34
N GLY A 146 -6.99 3.29 -0.35
CA GLY A 146 -7.93 2.19 -0.53
C GLY A 146 -7.25 0.86 -0.88
N TRP A 147 -8.01 -0.04 -1.52
CA TRP A 147 -7.53 -1.34 -1.97
C TRP A 147 -6.87 -1.24 -3.35
N TRP A 148 -5.91 -2.09 -3.67
CA TRP A 148 -5.26 -2.04 -4.98
C TRP A 148 -6.08 -2.79 -6.04
N TYR A 149 -6.17 -2.26 -7.26
CA TYR A 149 -6.73 -2.97 -8.42
C TYR A 149 -6.05 -4.31 -8.66
N GLN A 150 -4.74 -4.37 -8.43
CA GLN A 150 -3.90 -5.57 -8.57
C GLN A 150 -4.28 -6.74 -7.65
N LEU A 151 -5.11 -6.47 -6.64
CA LEU A 151 -5.60 -7.45 -5.67
C LEU A 151 -7.11 -7.74 -5.83
N THR A 152 -7.74 -7.20 -6.89
CA THR A 152 -9.20 -7.12 -6.96
C THR A 152 -9.79 -8.06 -8.01
N LEU A 153 -9.11 -8.29 -9.15
CA LEU A 153 -9.66 -9.05 -10.26
C LEU A 153 -9.72 -10.55 -9.94
N PRO A 154 -10.88 -11.22 -10.08
CA PRO A 154 -10.99 -12.67 -9.89
C PRO A 154 -10.27 -13.44 -11.00
N LEU A 155 -9.98 -14.71 -10.72
CA LEU A 155 -9.39 -15.61 -11.69
C LEU A 155 -10.43 -16.02 -12.76
N LEU A 156 -10.07 -15.85 -14.03
CA LEU A 156 -10.91 -16.31 -15.14
C LEU A 156 -10.89 -17.85 -15.27
N PRO A 157 -11.98 -18.47 -15.75
CA PRO A 157 -12.02 -19.91 -16.04
C PRO A 157 -10.90 -20.37 -16.99
N SER A 158 -10.57 -19.58 -17.99
CA SER A 158 -9.45 -19.82 -18.92
C SER A 158 -8.07 -19.69 -18.27
N LYS A 159 -7.98 -19.08 -17.10
CA LYS A 159 -6.74 -18.76 -16.37
C LYS A 159 -5.78 -17.82 -17.12
N ARG A 160 -6.21 -17.17 -18.22
CA ARG A 160 -5.34 -16.26 -18.99
C ARG A 160 -4.83 -15.06 -18.18
N ASN A 161 -5.53 -14.69 -17.10
CA ASN A 161 -5.12 -13.64 -16.17
C ASN A 161 -4.36 -14.17 -14.93
N ALA A 162 -4.01 -15.46 -14.85
CA ALA A 162 -3.34 -16.07 -13.68
C ALA A 162 -2.00 -15.39 -13.35
N TYR A 163 -1.31 -14.87 -14.34
CA TYR A 163 -0.03 -14.18 -14.13
C TYR A 163 -0.17 -12.89 -13.29
N ALA A 164 -1.31 -12.21 -13.38
CA ALA A 164 -1.62 -11.00 -12.62
C ALA A 164 -2.47 -11.28 -11.36
N HIS A 165 -3.14 -12.44 -11.28
CA HIS A 165 -3.94 -12.83 -10.11
C HIS A 165 -3.05 -13.18 -8.93
N VAL A 166 -3.34 -12.66 -7.74
CA VAL A 166 -2.45 -12.83 -6.55
C VAL A 166 -2.64 -14.19 -5.86
N GLY A 167 -3.74 -14.88 -6.17
CA GLY A 167 -4.06 -16.19 -5.60
C GLY A 167 -5.01 -16.08 -4.39
N GLY A 168 -5.46 -17.24 -3.93
CA GLY A 168 -6.49 -17.36 -2.92
C GLY A 168 -7.89 -17.55 -3.52
N PRO A 169 -8.90 -17.84 -2.70
CA PRO A 169 -10.27 -17.99 -3.18
C PRO A 169 -10.88 -16.62 -3.52
N ASP A 170 -11.47 -16.51 -4.70
CA ASP A 170 -12.20 -15.32 -5.16
C ASP A 170 -13.59 -15.26 -4.52
N LEU A 171 -13.63 -15.17 -3.17
CA LEU A 171 -14.88 -15.16 -2.41
C LEU A 171 -15.51 -13.75 -2.40
N ILE A 172 -16.79 -13.72 -2.68
CA ILE A 172 -17.62 -12.52 -2.56
C ILE A 172 -18.13 -12.44 -1.12
N VAL A 173 -17.85 -11.33 -0.46
CA VAL A 173 -18.18 -11.10 0.96
C VAL A 173 -19.63 -10.63 1.10
N GLY A 174 -20.43 -11.34 1.89
CA GLY A 174 -21.85 -11.05 2.07
C GLY A 174 -22.61 -11.16 0.75
N ASP A 175 -23.25 -10.11 0.29
CA ASP A 175 -23.92 -10.02 -1.00
C ASP A 175 -23.02 -9.45 -2.11
N GLY A 176 -21.82 -9.02 -1.77
CA GLY A 176 -20.86 -8.41 -2.70
C GLY A 176 -21.22 -7.00 -3.17
N ALA A 177 -22.28 -6.40 -2.66
CA ALA A 177 -22.77 -5.10 -3.12
C ALA A 177 -22.11 -3.90 -2.40
N THR A 178 -21.36 -4.15 -1.33
CA THR A 178 -20.64 -3.07 -0.63
C THR A 178 -19.59 -2.44 -1.53
N ARG A 179 -19.73 -1.15 -1.80
CA ARG A 179 -18.74 -0.38 -2.55
C ARG A 179 -17.62 0.10 -1.64
N PHE A 180 -16.38 -0.02 -2.10
CA PHE A 180 -15.18 0.41 -1.37
C PHE A 180 -14.17 1.04 -2.32
N ALA A 181 -13.32 1.88 -1.77
CA ALA A 181 -12.33 2.62 -2.54
C ALA A 181 -11.19 1.71 -3.03
N GLN A 182 -10.82 1.89 -4.29
CA GLN A 182 -9.77 1.13 -4.96
C GLN A 182 -8.89 2.04 -5.80
N THR A 183 -7.61 1.69 -5.93
CA THR A 183 -6.60 2.52 -6.62
C THR A 183 -5.65 1.65 -7.43
N HIS A 184 -5.27 2.12 -8.60
CA HIS A 184 -4.16 1.52 -9.34
C HIS A 184 -2.84 1.77 -8.60
N LEU A 185 -1.97 0.78 -8.56
CA LEU A 185 -0.70 0.88 -7.82
C LEU A 185 0.17 2.06 -8.28
N ASP A 186 0.20 2.37 -9.60
CA ASP A 186 0.98 3.51 -10.12
C ASP A 186 0.47 4.86 -9.59
N ASP A 187 -0.83 4.97 -9.32
CA ASP A 187 -1.42 6.21 -8.81
C ASP A 187 -0.99 6.52 -7.36
N VAL A 188 -0.55 5.52 -6.62
CA VAL A 188 0.00 5.73 -5.26
C VAL A 188 1.18 6.70 -5.30
N GLY A 189 2.13 6.47 -6.22
CA GLY A 189 3.30 7.33 -6.38
C GLY A 189 2.94 8.70 -6.95
N ARG A 190 2.01 8.77 -7.90
CA ARG A 190 1.53 10.03 -8.50
C ARG A 190 0.84 10.91 -7.45
N LEU A 191 -0.02 10.34 -6.61
CA LEU A 191 -0.69 11.04 -5.50
C LEU A 191 0.32 11.48 -4.43
N LEU A 192 1.29 10.62 -4.11
CA LEU A 192 2.32 10.98 -3.14
C LEU A 192 3.17 12.16 -3.64
N ALA A 193 3.54 12.18 -4.92
CA ALA A 193 4.31 13.28 -5.51
C ALA A 193 3.60 14.62 -5.39
N LEU A 194 2.27 14.65 -5.55
CA LEU A 194 1.45 15.84 -5.27
C LEU A 194 1.44 16.17 -3.78
N ALA A 195 1.19 15.18 -2.93
CA ALA A 195 1.03 15.39 -1.50
C ALA A 195 2.31 15.91 -0.81
N VAL A 196 3.49 15.45 -1.19
CA VAL A 196 4.75 15.89 -0.55
C VAL A 196 5.12 17.33 -0.90
N LEU A 197 4.62 17.87 -2.01
CA LEU A 197 4.80 19.27 -2.41
C LEU A 197 3.78 20.22 -1.76
N ASP A 198 2.65 19.71 -1.33
CA ASP A 198 1.54 20.52 -0.86
C ASP A 198 1.67 20.83 0.64
N PRO A 199 1.77 22.12 1.05
CA PRO A 199 1.81 22.46 2.46
C PRO A 199 0.51 22.17 3.20
N ARG A 200 -0.64 22.07 2.50
CA ARG A 200 -1.93 21.75 3.11
C ARG A 200 -1.98 20.34 3.71
N THR A 201 -1.13 19.42 3.23
CA THR A 201 -1.06 18.03 3.69
C THR A 201 -0.11 17.81 4.87
N LEU A 202 0.65 18.84 5.27
CA LEU A 202 1.58 18.73 6.39
C LEU A 202 0.82 18.54 7.71
N ASN A 203 1.18 17.51 8.47
CA ASN A 203 0.50 17.05 9.69
C ASN A 203 -0.96 16.64 9.47
N ARG A 204 -1.28 16.13 8.28
CA ARG A 204 -2.61 15.70 7.90
C ARG A 204 -2.59 14.29 7.30
N SER A 205 -3.75 13.68 7.31
CA SER A 205 -4.04 12.46 6.57
C SER A 205 -4.79 12.81 5.29
N VAL A 206 -4.38 12.21 4.18
CA VAL A 206 -4.96 12.38 2.85
C VAL A 206 -5.51 11.04 2.40
N PHE A 207 -6.70 11.03 1.84
CA PHE A 207 -7.31 9.87 1.21
C PHE A 207 -7.43 10.10 -0.30
N GLY A 208 -6.78 9.23 -1.09
CA GLY A 208 -6.85 9.25 -2.54
C GLY A 208 -7.26 7.88 -3.09
N PHE A 209 -8.12 7.87 -4.11
CA PHE A 209 -8.54 6.62 -4.76
C PHE A 209 -8.97 6.87 -6.21
N GLY A 210 -8.90 5.79 -7.03
CA GLY A 210 -9.27 5.86 -8.44
C GLY A 210 -10.72 5.46 -8.71
N ALA A 211 -11.24 4.48 -7.98
CA ALA A 211 -12.62 4.01 -8.18
C ALA A 211 -13.29 3.67 -6.84
N LEU A 212 -14.61 3.77 -6.83
CA LEU A 212 -15.47 3.27 -5.76
C LEU A 212 -16.37 2.20 -6.37
N THR A 213 -16.03 0.92 -6.16
CA THR A 213 -16.71 -0.23 -6.78
C THR A 213 -16.93 -1.35 -5.77
N SER A 214 -17.93 -2.20 -6.05
CA SER A 214 -18.22 -3.40 -5.27
C SER A 214 -17.56 -4.64 -5.91
N GLN A 215 -17.52 -5.76 -5.18
CA GLN A 215 -17.01 -7.02 -5.75
C GLN A 215 -17.87 -7.48 -6.92
N THR A 216 -19.20 -7.39 -6.82
CA THR A 216 -20.10 -7.76 -7.93
C THR A 216 -19.86 -6.92 -9.18
N GLU A 217 -19.67 -5.60 -9.04
CA GLU A 217 -19.33 -4.72 -10.17
C GLU A 217 -17.98 -5.09 -10.82
N VAL A 218 -17.00 -5.55 -10.03
CA VAL A 218 -15.70 -6.02 -10.55
C VAL A 218 -15.86 -7.30 -11.35
N PHE A 219 -16.64 -8.27 -10.84
CA PHE A 219 -16.95 -9.52 -11.56
C PHE A 219 -17.66 -9.21 -12.87
N ASP A 220 -18.73 -8.40 -12.84
CA ASP A 220 -19.50 -7.99 -14.03
C ASP A 220 -18.61 -7.30 -15.07
N LEU A 221 -17.70 -6.43 -14.62
CA LEU A 221 -16.74 -5.77 -15.50
C LEU A 221 -15.81 -6.77 -16.20
N LEU A 222 -15.24 -7.72 -15.45
CA LEU A 222 -14.30 -8.68 -16.01
C LEU A 222 -15.01 -9.68 -16.93
N GLU A 223 -16.23 -10.14 -16.60
CA GLU A 223 -17.08 -10.97 -17.47
C GLU A 223 -17.38 -10.25 -18.78
N ARG A 224 -17.80 -8.98 -18.72
CA ARG A 224 -18.09 -8.16 -19.90
C ARG A 224 -16.89 -7.99 -20.83
N LEU A 225 -15.71 -7.77 -20.25
CA LEU A 225 -14.48 -7.52 -21.03
C LEU A 225 -13.86 -8.83 -21.56
N SER A 226 -13.95 -9.91 -20.80
CA SER A 226 -13.34 -11.19 -21.16
C SER A 226 -14.21 -12.04 -22.09
N GLY A 227 -15.53 -11.88 -22.01
CA GLY A 227 -16.52 -12.75 -22.64
C GLY A 227 -16.68 -14.09 -21.90
N GLU A 228 -16.10 -14.24 -20.72
CA GLU A 228 -16.18 -15.47 -19.91
C GLU A 228 -17.16 -15.27 -18.75
N THR A 229 -17.83 -16.33 -18.31
CA THR A 229 -18.67 -16.33 -17.10
C THR A 229 -17.87 -16.84 -15.93
N ILE A 230 -17.82 -16.09 -14.83
CA ILE A 230 -17.05 -16.41 -13.64
C ILE A 230 -18.00 -17.00 -12.57
N GLU A 231 -17.70 -18.18 -12.08
CA GLU A 231 -18.44 -18.77 -10.97
C GLU A 231 -18.31 -17.89 -9.73
N ARG A 232 -19.44 -17.56 -9.09
CA ARG A 232 -19.49 -16.69 -7.91
C ARG A 232 -19.64 -17.51 -6.65
N ALA A 233 -18.57 -17.58 -5.87
CA ALA A 233 -18.58 -18.18 -4.55
C ALA A 233 -18.70 -17.08 -3.47
N TYR A 234 -19.56 -17.32 -2.48
CA TYR A 234 -19.84 -16.34 -1.44
C TYR A 234 -19.35 -16.82 -0.07
N ILE A 235 -18.95 -15.86 0.75
CA ILE A 235 -18.70 -16.09 2.17
C ILE A 235 -19.66 -15.21 2.99
N ASP A 236 -20.39 -15.83 3.90
CA ASP A 236 -21.38 -15.14 4.71
C ASP A 236 -20.73 -14.25 5.80
N ALA A 237 -21.46 -13.25 6.24
CA ALA A 237 -21.00 -12.27 7.23
C ALA A 237 -20.65 -12.92 8.58
N GLN A 238 -21.41 -13.94 9.00
CA GLN A 238 -21.17 -14.64 10.27
C GLN A 238 -19.84 -15.37 10.27
N THR A 239 -19.54 -16.07 9.18
CA THR A 239 -18.24 -16.75 9.01
C THR A 239 -17.07 -15.76 9.07
N VAL A 240 -17.20 -14.59 8.41
CA VAL A 240 -16.16 -13.56 8.43
C VAL A 240 -15.96 -13.01 9.85
N THR A 241 -17.03 -12.62 10.54
CA THR A 241 -16.93 -12.03 11.88
C THR A 241 -16.44 -13.03 12.91
N THR A 242 -16.97 -14.25 12.91
CA THR A 242 -16.54 -15.32 13.85
C THR A 242 -15.07 -15.67 13.66
N THR A 243 -14.57 -15.72 12.41
CA THR A 243 -13.15 -15.97 12.17
C THR A 243 -12.27 -14.85 12.75
N CYS A 244 -12.72 -13.61 12.62
CA CYS A 244 -12.05 -12.46 13.25
C CYS A 244 -12.04 -12.53 14.79
N GLU A 245 -13.05 -13.11 15.42
CA GLU A 245 -13.12 -13.25 16.88
C GLU A 245 -12.26 -14.40 17.40
N VAL A 246 -12.27 -15.53 16.69
CA VAL A 246 -11.59 -16.77 17.13
C VAL A 246 -10.08 -16.71 16.96
N LEU A 247 -9.59 -16.12 15.85
CA LEU A 247 -8.16 -15.99 15.61
C LEU A 247 -7.61 -14.77 16.32
N SER A 248 -7.17 -14.92 17.58
CA SER A 248 -6.54 -13.84 18.34
C SER A 248 -5.19 -13.46 17.72
N VAL A 249 -5.04 -12.17 17.36
CA VAL A 249 -3.78 -11.65 16.78
C VAL A 249 -2.60 -11.82 17.73
N ALA A 250 -2.85 -11.73 19.05
CA ALA A 250 -1.80 -11.85 20.07
C ALA A 250 -1.12 -13.23 20.08
N ASP A 251 -1.83 -14.24 19.58
CA ASP A 251 -1.36 -15.65 19.58
C ASP A 251 -0.73 -16.06 18.24
N LEU A 252 -0.75 -15.17 17.23
CA LEU A 252 -0.28 -15.47 15.88
C LEU A 252 1.11 -14.90 15.61
N ALA A 253 2.02 -15.75 15.13
CA ALA A 253 3.31 -15.27 14.63
C ALA A 253 3.11 -14.41 13.37
N LEU A 254 3.67 -13.21 13.36
CA LEU A 254 3.61 -12.30 12.23
C LEU A 254 4.11 -12.96 10.94
N GLY A 255 3.26 -13.01 9.93
CA GLY A 255 3.57 -13.63 8.63
C GLY A 255 3.35 -15.14 8.58
N SER A 256 2.80 -15.79 9.62
CA SER A 256 2.35 -17.19 9.54
C SER A 256 1.13 -17.31 8.62
N PRO A 257 0.82 -18.52 8.11
CA PRO A 257 -0.40 -18.76 7.32
C PRO A 257 -1.69 -18.33 8.05
N GLU A 258 -1.76 -18.59 9.36
CA GLU A 258 -2.89 -18.21 10.20
C GLU A 258 -2.99 -16.69 10.36
N TRP A 259 -1.84 -16.00 10.45
CA TRP A 259 -1.80 -14.55 10.48
C TRP A 259 -2.30 -13.95 9.16
N PHE A 260 -1.85 -14.46 8.01
CA PHE A 260 -2.36 -14.02 6.71
C PHE A 260 -3.85 -14.28 6.54
N LYS A 261 -4.32 -15.46 6.99
CA LYS A 261 -5.75 -15.77 7.01
C LYS A 261 -6.51 -14.76 7.85
N ARG A 262 -6.05 -14.48 9.07
CA ARG A 262 -6.67 -13.47 9.95
C ARG A 262 -6.71 -12.10 9.28
N ALA A 263 -5.59 -11.63 8.73
CA ALA A 263 -5.51 -10.34 8.07
C ALA A 263 -6.50 -10.25 6.88
N GLN A 264 -6.63 -11.31 6.08
CA GLN A 264 -7.61 -11.38 4.99
C GLN A 264 -9.04 -11.22 5.49
N PHE A 265 -9.41 -11.90 6.57
CA PHE A 265 -10.74 -11.82 7.15
C PHE A 265 -11.02 -10.45 7.79
N GLU A 266 -10.02 -9.83 8.42
CA GLU A 266 -10.12 -8.46 8.91
C GLU A 266 -10.38 -7.46 7.79
N TYR A 267 -9.69 -7.58 6.65
CA TYR A 267 -9.94 -6.76 5.48
C TYR A 267 -11.36 -7.00 4.94
N TRP A 268 -11.82 -8.24 4.80
CA TRP A 268 -13.18 -8.56 4.36
C TRP A 268 -14.24 -7.99 5.31
N ASN A 269 -14.02 -8.08 6.61
CA ASN A 269 -14.88 -7.45 7.61
C ASN A 269 -14.91 -5.93 7.44
N SER A 270 -13.74 -5.28 7.31
CA SER A 270 -13.62 -3.82 7.24
C SER A 270 -14.26 -3.25 5.97
N TRP A 271 -13.77 -3.61 4.79
CA TRP A 271 -14.29 -3.01 3.56
C TRP A 271 -15.55 -3.69 3.03
N GLY A 272 -15.76 -4.98 3.30
CA GLY A 272 -16.88 -5.76 2.76
C GLY A 272 -18.16 -5.64 3.60
N LEU A 273 -18.05 -5.68 4.92
CA LEU A 273 -19.21 -5.70 5.83
C LEU A 273 -19.43 -4.36 6.53
N ARG A 274 -18.38 -3.80 7.14
CA ARG A 274 -18.45 -2.57 7.94
C ARG A 274 -18.49 -1.29 7.10
N ARG A 275 -18.07 -1.34 5.83
CA ARG A 275 -17.96 -0.19 4.92
C ARG A 275 -16.97 0.87 5.38
N ASP A 276 -15.85 0.46 5.99
CA ASP A 276 -14.86 1.40 6.50
C ASP A 276 -14.07 2.08 5.38
N ASN A 277 -13.77 1.37 4.27
CA ASN A 277 -12.93 1.89 3.19
C ASN A 277 -13.73 2.73 2.18
N THR A 278 -14.27 3.85 2.65
CA THR A 278 -15.14 4.76 1.87
C THR A 278 -14.79 6.22 2.10
N PRO A 279 -15.18 7.13 1.15
CA PRO A 279 -15.01 8.57 1.34
C PRO A 279 -15.70 9.10 2.59
N GLU A 280 -16.88 8.57 2.93
CA GLU A 280 -17.66 8.98 4.09
C GLU A 280 -16.90 8.67 5.39
N MET A 281 -16.31 7.48 5.49
CA MET A 281 -15.49 7.11 6.65
C MET A 281 -14.21 7.92 6.71
N ALA A 282 -13.56 8.18 5.58
CA ALA A 282 -12.39 9.04 5.51
C ALA A 282 -12.71 10.46 6.02
N ALA A 283 -13.83 11.04 5.58
CA ALA A 283 -14.29 12.35 6.06
C ALA A 283 -14.58 12.34 7.57
N TYR A 284 -15.26 11.29 8.08
CA TYR A 284 -15.52 11.11 9.51
C TYR A 284 -14.22 11.06 10.34
N LEU A 285 -13.16 10.40 9.81
CA LEU A 285 -11.86 10.33 10.46
C LEU A 285 -10.99 11.59 10.26
N GLY A 286 -11.48 12.61 9.54
CA GLY A 286 -10.80 13.88 9.35
C GLY A 286 -9.72 13.89 8.27
N TYR A 287 -9.80 12.97 7.31
CA TYR A 287 -8.93 12.97 6.13
C TYR A 287 -9.28 14.11 5.18
N LEU A 288 -8.24 14.62 4.51
CA LEU A 288 -8.42 15.46 3.32
C LEU A 288 -8.72 14.57 2.11
N ASP A 289 -9.70 14.94 1.30
CA ASP A 289 -9.99 14.24 0.04
C ASP A 289 -8.99 14.69 -1.04
N ALA A 290 -8.21 13.76 -1.61
CA ALA A 290 -7.25 14.06 -2.65
C ALA A 290 -7.91 14.61 -3.93
N ARG A 291 -9.17 14.26 -4.22
CA ARG A 291 -9.91 14.77 -5.38
C ARG A 291 -10.27 16.25 -5.23
N GLU A 292 -10.51 16.70 -3.99
CA GLU A 292 -10.70 18.13 -3.69
C GLU A 292 -9.37 18.90 -3.69
N LEU A 293 -8.30 18.28 -3.21
CA LEU A 293 -6.97 18.88 -3.22
C LEU A 293 -6.40 19.02 -4.64
N TYR A 294 -6.63 18.02 -5.47
CA TYR A 294 -6.02 17.87 -6.81
C TYR A 294 -7.08 17.55 -7.87
N PRO A 295 -7.97 18.51 -8.20
CA PRO A 295 -9.09 18.27 -9.12
C PRO A 295 -8.65 17.87 -10.54
N ASP A 296 -7.43 18.23 -10.93
CA ASP A 296 -6.86 17.89 -12.24
C ASP A 296 -6.16 16.52 -12.25
N PHE A 297 -6.15 15.81 -11.11
CA PHE A 297 -5.57 14.46 -11.06
C PHE A 297 -6.52 13.45 -11.70
N GLU A 298 -6.10 12.86 -12.81
CA GLU A 298 -6.82 11.79 -13.48
C GLU A 298 -6.25 10.44 -13.03
N PRO A 299 -6.98 9.66 -12.20
CA PRO A 299 -6.56 8.33 -11.80
C PRO A 299 -6.77 7.35 -12.97
N ARG A 300 -5.95 6.30 -13.01
CA ARG A 300 -6.19 5.15 -13.89
C ARG A 300 -7.49 4.46 -13.48
N THR A 301 -8.29 4.08 -14.48
CA THR A 301 -9.55 3.40 -14.22
C THR A 301 -9.36 1.89 -14.00
N LEU A 302 -10.29 1.26 -13.29
CA LEU A 302 -10.29 -0.19 -13.12
C LEU A 302 -10.50 -0.92 -14.48
N GLU A 303 -11.25 -0.30 -15.40
CA GLU A 303 -11.47 -0.87 -16.73
C GLU A 303 -10.19 -0.87 -17.58
N GLU A 304 -9.39 0.20 -17.54
CA GLU A 304 -8.08 0.24 -18.21
C GLU A 304 -7.16 -0.85 -17.66
N TYR A 305 -7.06 -0.99 -16.33
CA TYR A 305 -6.27 -2.05 -15.73
C TYR A 305 -6.76 -3.46 -16.12
N ALA A 306 -8.07 -3.69 -16.11
CA ALA A 306 -8.64 -4.98 -16.53
C ALA A 306 -8.31 -5.29 -18.00
N LYS A 307 -8.33 -4.30 -18.89
CA LYS A 307 -7.92 -4.45 -20.30
C LYS A 307 -6.43 -4.80 -20.42
N GLU A 308 -5.55 -4.15 -19.68
CA GLU A 308 -4.11 -4.50 -19.64
C GLU A 308 -3.88 -5.94 -19.16
N VAL A 309 -4.62 -6.37 -18.13
CA VAL A 309 -4.56 -7.74 -17.64
C VAL A 309 -5.01 -8.73 -18.70
N LEU A 310 -6.08 -8.44 -19.42
CA LEU A 310 -6.58 -9.31 -20.50
C LEU A 310 -5.66 -9.35 -21.72
N ALA A 311 -4.93 -8.27 -21.98
CA ALA A 311 -3.91 -8.18 -23.04
C ALA A 311 -2.59 -8.88 -22.68
N GLY A 312 -2.38 -9.26 -21.41
CA GLY A 312 -1.12 -9.84 -20.95
C GLY A 312 -0.02 -8.82 -20.66
N GLU A 313 -0.36 -7.54 -20.55
CA GLU A 313 0.56 -6.41 -20.43
C GLU A 313 0.72 -5.91 -19.00
N ALA A 314 -0.21 -6.25 -18.09
CA ALA A 314 -0.17 -5.80 -16.71
C ALA A 314 1.02 -6.38 -15.95
N LYS A 315 1.62 -5.57 -15.09
CA LYS A 315 2.64 -6.05 -14.17
C LYS A 315 1.97 -6.80 -13.00
N GLY A 316 2.33 -8.08 -12.80
CA GLY A 316 1.91 -8.83 -11.62
C GLY A 316 2.60 -8.30 -10.36
N VAL A 317 1.86 -8.34 -9.23
CA VAL A 317 2.40 -7.97 -7.91
C VAL A 317 2.71 -9.21 -7.07
N TYR A 318 3.58 -9.06 -6.07
CA TYR A 318 3.94 -10.13 -5.12
C TYR A 318 4.47 -11.42 -5.79
N ALA A 319 5.28 -11.28 -6.86
CA ALA A 319 5.83 -12.41 -7.60
C ALA A 319 6.61 -13.42 -6.73
N GLU A 320 7.39 -12.93 -5.77
CA GLU A 320 8.15 -13.77 -4.83
C GLU A 320 7.21 -14.56 -3.89
N MET A 321 6.15 -13.94 -3.41
CA MET A 321 5.16 -14.61 -2.56
C MET A 321 4.40 -15.69 -3.33
N LYS A 322 4.03 -15.41 -4.59
CA LYS A 322 3.40 -16.39 -5.49
C LYS A 322 4.30 -17.61 -5.71
N ALA A 323 5.60 -17.42 -5.93
CA ALA A 323 6.56 -18.48 -6.12
C ALA A 323 6.67 -19.38 -4.87
N THR A 324 6.65 -18.78 -3.67
CA THR A 324 6.71 -19.50 -2.39
C THR A 324 5.46 -20.34 -2.14
N VAL A 325 4.27 -19.77 -2.41
CA VAL A 325 2.99 -20.48 -2.29
C VAL A 325 2.93 -21.65 -3.27
N ALA A 326 3.32 -21.45 -4.53
CA ALA A 326 3.36 -22.49 -5.55
C ALA A 326 4.33 -23.63 -5.20
N ALA A 327 5.46 -23.34 -4.56
CA ALA A 327 6.43 -24.35 -4.10
C ALA A 327 5.90 -25.15 -2.89
N GLY A 328 5.15 -24.52 -1.98
CA GLY A 328 4.57 -25.17 -0.79
C GLY A 328 3.35 -26.04 -1.07
N THR A 329 2.66 -25.85 -2.21
CA THR A 329 1.52 -26.70 -2.62
C THR A 329 1.94 -27.99 -3.32
N ASN A 330 3.23 -28.17 -3.62
CA ASN A 330 3.81 -29.36 -4.23
C ASN A 330 4.55 -30.27 -3.23
N SER A 331 4.48 -30.00 -1.95
CA SER A 331 5.00 -30.80 -0.83
C SER A 331 3.84 -31.25 0.05
#